data_5795ae36d68317accf076688a79fedef
#
_entry.id   5795ae36d68317accf076688a79fedef
#
_cell.length_a   1.000
_cell.length_b   1.000
_cell.length_c   1.000
_cell.angle_alpha   90.00
_cell.angle_beta   90.00
_cell.angle_gamma   90.00
#
_symmetry.space_group_name_H-M   'P 1'
#
loop_
_entity.id
_entity.type
_entity.pdbx_description
1 polymer ?
#
loop_
_entity_poly.entity_id
_entity_poly.type
_entity_poly.pdbx_seq_one_letter_code
_entity_poly.pdbx_strand_id
1 'polypeptide(L)'
;MCGIVGIYSNKDIAKELYYSLYSIQHRGQESCGMAISNGNNINYKKDMGLVGDVFKSDDLDKLPGTMGIAHVRYSTAGGSHMYNCQPLV
;
A
#
# COMPACT_ATOMS: atom_id res chain seq x y z
N MET A 1 6.62 -14.07 3.10
CA MET A 1 7.04 -13.53 1.80
C MET A 1 6.32 -12.21 1.55
N CYS A 2 7.01 -11.24 0.96
CA CYS A 2 6.44 -9.92 0.76
C CYS A 2 6.28 -9.61 -0.73
N GLY A 3 5.44 -8.64 -1.03
CA GLY A 3 5.27 -8.15 -2.39
C GLY A 3 5.34 -6.63 -2.42
N ILE A 4 5.96 -6.11 -3.48
CA ILE A 4 6.17 -4.67 -3.65
C ILE A 4 5.70 -4.27 -5.05
N VAL A 5 5.04 -3.12 -5.13
CA VAL A 5 4.60 -2.52 -6.41
C VAL A 5 5.03 -1.06 -6.42
N GLY A 6 5.54 -0.61 -7.54
CA GLY A 6 5.82 0.81 -7.75
C GLY A 6 5.19 1.25 -9.07
N ILE A 7 4.60 2.45 -9.09
CA ILE A 7 3.98 3.02 -10.29
C ILE A 7 4.36 4.49 -10.41
N TYR A 8 4.67 4.88 -11.64
CA TYR A 8 4.84 6.27 -12.04
C TYR A 8 4.00 6.51 -13.28
N SER A 9 3.16 7.54 -13.25
CA SER A 9 2.24 7.82 -14.34
C SER A 9 2.03 9.32 -14.49
N ASN A 10 1.21 9.73 -15.45
CA ASN A 10 0.80 11.12 -15.61
C ASN A 10 -0.61 11.37 -15.07
N LYS A 11 -1.12 10.47 -14.29
CA LYS A 11 -2.45 10.57 -13.69
C LYS A 11 -2.42 9.95 -12.29
N ASP A 12 -3.48 10.14 -11.52
CA ASP A 12 -3.58 9.55 -10.18
C ASP A 12 -3.54 8.03 -10.25
N ILE A 13 -2.78 7.42 -9.35
CA ILE A 13 -2.44 6.01 -9.41
C ILE A 13 -2.97 5.18 -8.25
N ALA A 14 -3.70 5.77 -7.31
CA ALA A 14 -4.13 5.03 -6.11
C ALA A 14 -4.92 3.77 -6.45
N LYS A 15 -5.85 3.86 -7.40
CA LYS A 15 -6.64 2.70 -7.81
C LYS A 15 -5.78 1.63 -8.48
N GLU A 16 -4.84 2.05 -9.32
CA GLU A 16 -3.96 1.11 -10.00
C GLU A 16 -3.04 0.41 -9.01
N LEU A 17 -2.52 1.14 -8.02
CA LEU A 17 -1.76 0.54 -6.93
C LEU A 17 -2.61 -0.45 -6.15
N TYR A 18 -3.85 -0.08 -5.85
CA TYR A 18 -4.76 -0.96 -5.13
C TYR A 18 -4.97 -2.28 -5.87
N TYR A 19 -5.31 -2.23 -7.16
CA TYR A 19 -5.55 -3.45 -7.93
C TYR A 19 -4.28 -4.29 -8.06
N SER A 20 -3.14 -3.64 -8.28
CA SER A 20 -1.87 -4.35 -8.35
C SER A 20 -1.55 -5.03 -7.03
N LEU A 21 -1.76 -4.31 -5.93
CA LEU A 21 -1.52 -4.85 -4.59
C LEU A 21 -2.46 -6.02 -4.30
N TYR A 22 -3.72 -5.89 -4.68
CA TYR A 22 -4.71 -6.94 -4.49
C TYR A 22 -4.27 -8.22 -5.22
N SER A 23 -3.74 -8.07 -6.44
CA SER A 23 -3.36 -9.24 -7.23
C SER A 23 -2.14 -9.98 -6.66
N ILE A 24 -1.33 -9.33 -5.82
CA ILE A 24 -0.17 -9.95 -5.19
C ILE A 24 -0.35 -10.18 -3.69
N GLN A 25 -1.55 -9.95 -3.15
CA GLN A 25 -1.73 -10.07 -1.70
C GLN A 25 -1.53 -11.47 -1.16
N HIS A 26 -1.60 -12.48 -2.04
CA HIS A 26 -1.30 -13.85 -1.62
C HIS A 26 0.14 -14.00 -1.15
N ARG A 27 1.02 -13.05 -1.45
CA ARG A 27 2.40 -13.04 -1.01
C ARG A 27 2.58 -12.45 0.38
N GLY A 28 1.53 -11.74 0.87
CA GLY A 28 1.57 -11.16 2.20
C GLY A 28 0.16 -10.95 2.69
N GLN A 29 -0.16 -11.55 3.83
CA GLN A 29 -1.52 -11.55 4.37
C GLN A 29 -1.62 -10.90 5.74
N GLU A 30 -0.54 -10.28 6.22
CA GLU A 30 -0.52 -9.73 7.57
C GLU A 30 -0.81 -8.23 7.56
N SER A 31 -0.19 -7.51 6.66
CA SER A 31 -0.37 -6.06 6.58
C SER A 31 -0.14 -5.58 5.17
N CYS A 32 -0.59 -4.38 4.90
CA CYS A 32 -0.38 -3.74 3.60
C CYS A 32 -0.35 -2.23 3.77
N GLY A 33 0.18 -1.56 2.76
CA GLY A 33 0.25 -0.12 2.76
C GLY A 33 0.64 0.44 1.42
N MET A 34 0.36 1.72 1.22
CA MET A 34 0.82 2.46 0.06
C MET A 34 1.17 3.88 0.44
N ALA A 35 2.12 4.44 -0.28
CA ALA A 35 2.54 5.84 -0.13
C ALA A 35 2.61 6.46 -1.52
N ILE A 36 1.98 7.61 -1.68
CA ILE A 36 1.82 8.25 -2.99
C ILE A 36 2.26 9.71 -2.91
N SER A 37 3.07 10.14 -3.86
CA SER A 37 3.54 11.51 -3.97
C SER A 37 2.74 12.25 -5.03
N ASN A 38 2.29 13.46 -4.69
CA ASN A 38 1.64 14.35 -5.65
C ASN A 38 2.59 15.47 -6.13
N GLY A 39 3.87 15.34 -5.84
CA GLY A 39 4.86 16.35 -6.19
C GLY A 39 5.18 17.33 -5.06
N ASN A 40 4.26 17.54 -4.14
CA ASN A 40 4.43 18.44 -3.00
C ASN A 40 4.40 17.71 -1.68
N ASN A 41 3.56 16.70 -1.57
CA ASN A 41 3.36 15.95 -0.34
C ASN A 41 3.36 14.46 -0.64
N ILE A 42 3.66 13.68 0.41
CA ILE A 42 3.49 12.23 0.38
C ILE A 42 2.35 11.90 1.32
N ASN A 43 1.33 11.28 0.80
CA ASN A 43 0.21 10.76 1.59
C ASN A 43 0.30 9.25 1.60
N TYR A 44 -0.05 8.66 2.73
CA TYR A 44 0.05 7.21 2.85
C TYR A 44 -1.06 6.66 3.73
N LYS A 45 -1.33 5.37 3.54
CA LYS A 45 -2.14 4.58 4.45
C LYS A 45 -1.52 3.19 4.55
N LYS A 46 -1.40 2.70 5.78
CA LYS A 46 -0.91 1.35 6.03
C LYS A 46 -1.58 0.83 7.30
N ASP A 47 -1.87 -0.46 7.34
CA ASP A 47 -2.53 -1.06 8.48
C ASP A 47 -2.35 -2.58 8.44
N MET A 48 -2.69 -3.20 9.55
CA MET A 48 -2.79 -4.65 9.63
C MET A 48 -4.05 -5.10 8.90
N GLY A 49 -3.97 -6.19 8.18
CA GLY A 49 -5.11 -6.77 7.49
C GLY A 49 -4.88 -6.96 6.00
N LEU A 50 -5.89 -7.46 5.32
CA LEU A 50 -5.86 -7.70 3.89
C LEU A 50 -6.12 -6.42 3.11
N VAL A 51 -5.66 -6.40 1.87
CA VAL A 51 -5.76 -5.21 1.01
C VAL A 51 -7.21 -4.70 0.92
N GLY A 52 -8.16 -5.59 0.72
CA GLY A 52 -9.57 -5.20 0.60
C GLY A 52 -10.17 -4.69 1.90
N ASP A 53 -9.59 -5.05 3.04
CA ASP A 53 -10.06 -4.59 4.34
C ASP A 53 -9.43 -3.26 4.75
N VAL A 54 -8.17 -3.05 4.36
CA VAL A 54 -7.44 -1.84 4.73
C VAL A 54 -7.83 -0.66 3.86
N PHE A 55 -7.98 -0.88 2.55
CA PHE A 55 -8.25 0.21 1.60
C PHE A 55 -9.69 0.17 1.12
N LYS A 56 -10.40 1.25 1.38
CA LYS A 56 -11.76 1.48 0.89
C LYS A 56 -11.73 2.56 -0.19
N SER A 57 -12.83 2.72 -0.92
CA SER A 57 -12.90 3.73 -1.98
C SER A 57 -12.54 5.12 -1.48
N ASP A 58 -13.03 5.48 -0.30
CA ASP A 58 -12.75 6.80 0.28
C ASP A 58 -11.27 6.99 0.58
N ASP A 59 -10.58 5.92 0.99
CA ASP A 59 -9.16 5.99 1.28
C ASP A 59 -8.35 6.29 0.02
N LEU A 60 -8.72 5.67 -1.09
CA LEU A 60 -8.03 5.87 -2.36
C LEU A 60 -8.21 7.31 -2.86
N ASP A 61 -9.36 7.89 -2.62
CA ASP A 61 -9.62 9.29 -2.99
C ASP A 61 -8.77 10.26 -2.19
N LYS A 62 -8.28 9.86 -1.03
CA LYS A 62 -7.43 10.69 -0.18
C LYS A 62 -5.93 10.52 -0.46
N LEU A 63 -5.60 9.76 -1.49
CA LEU A 63 -4.22 9.48 -1.85
C LEU A 63 -3.93 9.95 -3.29
N PRO A 64 -3.99 11.27 -3.52
CA PRO A 64 -3.73 11.79 -4.86
C PRO A 64 -2.25 11.74 -5.19
N GLY A 65 -1.94 11.55 -6.47
CA GLY A 65 -0.57 11.61 -6.92
C GLY A 65 -0.29 10.68 -8.08
N THR A 66 0.88 10.87 -8.69
CA THR A 66 1.27 10.20 -9.93
C THR A 66 2.42 9.23 -9.74
N MET A 67 3.01 9.18 -8.55
CA MET A 67 4.11 8.28 -8.24
C MET A 67 3.89 7.67 -6.87
N GLY A 68 4.04 6.37 -6.76
CA GLY A 68 3.83 5.73 -5.48
C GLY A 68 4.38 4.33 -5.40
N ILE A 69 4.42 3.84 -4.18
CA ILE A 69 4.83 2.47 -3.86
C ILE A 69 3.77 1.84 -2.96
N ALA A 70 3.68 0.51 -3.05
CA ALA A 70 2.77 -0.25 -2.22
C ALA A 70 3.44 -1.55 -1.80
N HIS A 71 3.01 -2.09 -0.67
CA HIS A 71 3.65 -3.26 -0.07
C HIS A 71 2.62 -4.13 0.62
N VAL A 72 2.74 -5.45 0.46
CA VAL A 72 2.05 -6.43 1.29
C VAL A 72 3.11 -7.19 2.07
N ARG A 73 2.85 -7.41 3.35
CA ARG A 73 3.79 -8.05 4.24
C ARG A 73 3.24 -9.35 4.80
N TYR A 74 4.10 -10.35 4.80
CA TYR A 74 3.86 -11.59 5.51
C TYR A 74 4.98 -11.75 6.54
N SER A 75 4.61 -11.74 7.81
CA SER A 75 5.59 -11.87 8.89
C SER A 75 6.03 -13.32 9.04
N THR A 76 7.35 -13.54 9.00
CA THR A 76 7.92 -14.87 9.23
C THR A 76 8.60 -14.96 10.59
N ALA A 77 8.73 -13.82 11.28
CA ALA A 77 9.38 -13.77 12.58
C ALA A 77 9.00 -12.46 13.28
N GLY A 78 8.98 -12.49 14.60
CA GLY A 78 8.88 -11.28 15.39
C GLY A 78 7.50 -10.74 15.66
N GLY A 79 6.44 -11.36 15.23
CA GLY A 79 5.09 -10.91 15.54
C GLY A 79 4.57 -9.79 14.65
N SER A 80 3.29 -9.52 14.79
CA SER A 80 2.54 -8.60 13.94
C SER A 80 2.28 -7.30 14.69
N HIS A 81 2.95 -6.23 14.29
CA HIS A 81 2.77 -4.92 14.90
C HIS A 81 2.58 -3.85 13.84
N MET A 82 1.76 -2.85 14.15
CA MET A 82 1.46 -1.76 13.25
C MET A 82 2.70 -1.04 12.76
N TYR A 83 3.69 -0.83 13.62
CA TYR A 83 4.90 -0.12 13.24
C TYR A 83 5.76 -0.90 12.24
N ASN A 84 5.47 -2.18 12.03
CA ASN A 84 6.15 -2.99 11.04
C ASN A 84 5.47 -2.92 9.67
N CYS A 85 4.32 -2.27 9.56
CA CYS A 85 3.64 -2.10 8.30
C CYS A 85 4.48 -1.23 7.37
N GLN A 86 4.54 -1.61 6.11
CA GLN A 86 5.30 -0.88 5.09
C GLN A 86 4.34 -0.29 4.07
N PRO A 87 4.71 0.77 3.36
CA PRO A 87 6.03 1.42 3.35
C PRO A 87 6.36 2.13 4.67
N LEU A 88 7.65 2.21 4.95
CA LEU A 88 8.12 2.98 6.10
C LEU A 88 8.17 4.46 5.70
N VAL A 89 7.32 5.23 6.32
CA VAL A 89 7.17 6.64 5.98
C VAL A 89 7.41 7.49 7.21
#